data_bef921d62aa42ee678f6c8cea1c130e6
#
_entry.id   bef921d62aa42ee678f6c8cea1c130e6
#
_cell.length_a   1.000
_cell.length_b   1.000
_cell.length_c   1.000
_cell.angle_alpha   90.00
_cell.angle_beta   90.00
_cell.angle_gamma   90.00
#
_symmetry.space_group_name_H-M   'P 1'
#
loop_
_entity.id
_entity.type
_entity.pdbx_description
1 polymer ?
#
loop_
_entity_poly.entity_id
_entity_poly.type
_entity_poly.pdbx_seq_one_letter_code
_entity_poly.pdbx_strand_id
1 'polypeptide(L)'
;SVYDGLEDDPSQNPLPESVSLLRFAPSPGDQGQQGSCVAWSSAYGARTILEAASAGVDPDQIRFSPSFLYNQIGLDNCEGSYIERAMEQMTKQGALPLSEFPYSDQDCQRLPDGNQVREAAQYKIHGFTRLTNGNTQTINVRAVKEHLAKDAPVVIGMMVGQSFMQDMMGQELWQPQGADASGMGMGGHAMCVIGYDDRKFGGAFQILNSWGPKWGKDGVGWVRYRDFKNFVKEAYGLDPLAKRGAMANIPLECTIGLVNNDGGEVIPLRSAGGNTFETTAPVAVGTRFKMSIKNATECYIYIFGEEKDGSSYVLFPYLKPGETVSKHSPYCGITGYRLFPKAQSFTADSIGHKDQVGIVVSKDQLDYDQLNSAINSSTATTYAGKLNEAVRSIQIRSARFSNTNDGTMYFKVDANDNKAVAFVVALDKQ
;
A
#
# COMPACT_ATOMS: atom_id res chain seq x y z
N SER A 1 -4.34 -21.97 2.08
CA SER A 1 -4.36 -20.60 2.61
C SER A 1 -4.20 -19.60 1.47
N VAL A 2 -5.01 -18.56 1.51
CA VAL A 2 -4.95 -17.47 0.54
C VAL A 2 -3.92 -16.45 1.02
N TYR A 3 -2.91 -16.18 0.19
CA TYR A 3 -1.96 -15.10 0.41
C TYR A 3 -1.99 -14.18 -0.80
N ASP A 4 -2.76 -13.10 -0.71
CA ASP A 4 -2.95 -12.22 -1.85
C ASP A 4 -3.36 -10.80 -1.39
N GLY A 5 -3.35 -9.86 -2.34
CA GLY A 5 -3.76 -8.48 -2.15
C GLY A 5 -5.17 -8.20 -2.66
N LEU A 6 -5.56 -6.94 -2.55
CA LEU A 6 -6.76 -6.41 -3.18
C LEU A 6 -6.46 -6.01 -4.62
N GLU A 7 -7.38 -6.26 -5.53
CA GLU A 7 -7.29 -5.87 -6.93
C GLU A 7 -8.30 -4.78 -7.27
N ASP A 8 -7.81 -3.65 -7.79
CA ASP A 8 -8.67 -2.63 -8.36
C ASP A 8 -9.22 -3.11 -9.72
N ASP A 9 -10.53 -2.97 -9.94
CA ASP A 9 -11.15 -3.28 -11.21
C ASP A 9 -11.01 -2.06 -12.16
N PRO A 10 -10.20 -2.16 -13.24
CA PRO A 10 -9.96 -1.04 -14.12
C PRO A 10 -11.19 -0.55 -14.88
N SER A 11 -12.19 -1.42 -15.09
CA SER A 11 -13.42 -1.05 -15.78
C SER A 11 -14.35 -0.18 -14.93
N GLN A 12 -14.23 -0.29 -13.60
CA GLN A 12 -15.05 0.44 -12.63
C GLN A 12 -14.28 1.56 -11.92
N ASN A 13 -12.94 1.55 -11.98
CA ASN A 13 -12.06 2.56 -11.40
C ASN A 13 -11.17 3.17 -12.50
N PRO A 14 -11.71 4.05 -13.37
CA PRO A 14 -10.89 4.66 -14.41
C PRO A 14 -9.81 5.54 -13.80
N LEU A 15 -8.59 5.43 -14.32
CA LEU A 15 -7.47 6.25 -13.87
C LEU A 15 -7.58 7.68 -14.42
N PRO A 16 -7.14 8.69 -13.64
CA PRO A 16 -6.92 10.03 -14.18
C PRO A 16 -5.90 9.99 -15.31
N GLU A 17 -6.01 10.91 -16.26
CA GLU A 17 -5.06 11.03 -17.37
C GLU A 17 -3.67 11.42 -16.89
N SER A 18 -3.59 12.18 -15.82
CA SER A 18 -2.34 12.60 -15.17
C SER A 18 -2.47 12.70 -13.66
N VAL A 19 -1.37 12.46 -12.99
CA VAL A 19 -1.22 12.65 -11.54
C VAL A 19 0.12 13.32 -11.28
N SER A 20 0.15 14.31 -10.41
CA SER A 20 1.39 14.97 -9.98
C SER A 20 1.43 15.11 -8.46
N LEU A 21 2.50 14.60 -7.87
CA LEU A 21 2.85 14.81 -6.47
C LEU A 21 3.93 15.88 -6.30
N LEU A 22 4.27 16.59 -7.38
CA LEU A 22 5.37 17.57 -7.37
C LEU A 22 5.22 18.63 -6.27
N ARG A 23 4.00 19.08 -6.00
CA ARG A 23 3.73 20.05 -4.94
C ARG A 23 4.08 19.55 -3.54
N PHE A 24 4.16 18.24 -3.35
CA PHE A 24 4.52 17.59 -2.09
C PHE A 24 5.98 17.14 -2.04
N ALA A 25 6.70 17.26 -3.16
CA ALA A 25 8.09 16.84 -3.24
C ALA A 25 9.02 17.88 -2.61
N PRO A 26 10.02 17.45 -1.83
CA PRO A 26 11.03 18.36 -1.31
C PRO A 26 11.91 18.91 -2.43
N SER A 27 12.60 20.00 -2.19
CA SER A 27 13.62 20.52 -3.09
C SER A 27 14.67 19.42 -3.35
N PRO A 28 15.18 19.33 -4.62
CA PRO A 28 16.08 18.25 -4.97
C PRO A 28 17.35 18.27 -4.11
N GLY A 29 17.65 17.14 -3.50
CA GLY A 29 18.85 16.94 -2.73
C GLY A 29 19.96 16.29 -3.55
N ASP A 30 21.14 16.17 -2.94
CA ASP A 30 22.32 15.58 -3.57
C ASP A 30 22.94 14.56 -2.62
N GLN A 31 23.00 13.30 -3.04
CA GLN A 31 23.61 12.23 -2.25
C GLN A 31 25.12 12.31 -2.19
N GLY A 32 25.76 13.07 -3.07
CA GLY A 32 27.20 13.21 -3.13
C GLY A 32 27.89 11.90 -3.48
N GLN A 33 28.96 11.58 -2.75
CA GLN A 33 29.82 10.42 -3.01
C GLN A 33 29.40 9.14 -2.29
N GLN A 34 28.24 9.13 -1.67
CA GLN A 34 27.77 7.96 -0.91
C GLN A 34 26.72 7.17 -1.70
N GLY A 35 26.79 5.84 -1.63
CA GLY A 35 25.81 4.93 -2.24
C GLY A 35 24.49 4.87 -1.49
N SER A 36 23.88 6.01 -1.19
CA SER A 36 22.69 6.15 -0.34
C SER A 36 21.39 6.49 -1.12
N CYS A 37 21.34 6.19 -2.41
CA CYS A 37 20.19 6.52 -3.25
C CYS A 37 18.87 5.88 -2.76
N VAL A 38 18.93 4.67 -2.19
CA VAL A 38 17.77 4.03 -1.60
C VAL A 38 17.17 4.86 -0.48
N ALA A 39 18.00 5.36 0.42
CA ALA A 39 17.54 6.18 1.55
C ALA A 39 17.08 7.57 1.10
N TRP A 40 17.74 8.15 0.11
CA TRP A 40 17.32 9.42 -0.49
C TRP A 40 15.93 9.30 -1.13
N SER A 41 15.71 8.28 -1.93
CA SER A 41 14.41 8.05 -2.57
C SER A 41 13.33 7.65 -1.57
N SER A 42 13.67 6.86 -0.55
CA SER A 42 12.71 6.33 0.42
C SER A 42 12.38 7.31 1.55
N ALA A 43 13.38 7.86 2.22
CA ALA A 43 13.16 8.79 3.34
C ALA A 43 13.00 10.23 2.87
N TYR A 44 13.99 10.79 2.20
CA TYR A 44 13.94 12.19 1.77
C TYR A 44 12.86 12.44 0.71
N GLY A 45 12.72 11.56 -0.27
CA GLY A 45 11.69 11.66 -1.31
C GLY A 45 10.33 11.17 -0.83
N ALA A 46 10.16 9.88 -0.75
CA ALA A 46 8.83 9.26 -0.55
C ALA A 46 8.22 9.59 0.82
N ARG A 47 8.98 9.45 1.92
CA ARG A 47 8.40 9.73 3.25
C ARG A 47 8.04 11.21 3.43
N THR A 48 8.84 12.11 2.88
CA THR A 48 8.52 13.55 2.89
C THR A 48 7.24 13.85 2.11
N ILE A 49 7.07 13.24 0.93
CA ILE A 49 5.84 13.39 0.14
C ILE A 49 4.62 12.91 0.92
N LEU A 50 4.71 11.77 1.57
CA LEU A 50 3.60 11.25 2.39
C LEU A 50 3.21 12.21 3.51
N GLU A 51 4.18 12.76 4.21
CA GLU A 51 3.93 13.71 5.31
C GLU A 51 3.32 15.02 4.78
N ALA A 52 3.88 15.58 3.73
CA ALA A 52 3.38 16.82 3.12
C ALA A 52 1.95 16.67 2.60
N ALA A 53 1.65 15.56 1.93
CA ALA A 53 0.30 15.26 1.43
C ALA A 53 -0.71 15.05 2.56
N SER A 54 -0.28 14.40 3.66
CA SER A 54 -1.13 14.15 4.82
C SER A 54 -1.42 15.41 5.62
N ALA A 55 -0.40 16.21 5.91
CA ALA A 55 -0.50 17.37 6.78
C ALA A 55 -0.81 18.69 6.04
N GLY A 56 -0.68 18.73 4.71
CA GLY A 56 -0.86 19.93 3.90
C GLY A 56 0.20 20.99 4.15
N VAL A 57 1.40 20.60 4.55
CA VAL A 57 2.52 21.52 4.88
C VAL A 57 3.55 21.55 3.75
N ASP A 58 4.39 22.60 3.77
CA ASP A 58 5.52 22.71 2.85
C ASP A 58 6.49 21.55 3.07
N PRO A 59 6.77 20.73 2.02
CA PRO A 59 7.67 19.58 2.16
C PRO A 59 9.08 19.97 2.62
N ASP A 60 9.58 21.14 2.28
CA ASP A 60 10.92 21.57 2.70
C ASP A 60 11.04 21.88 4.20
N GLN A 61 9.92 22.00 4.89
CA GLN A 61 9.90 22.18 6.36
C GLN A 61 9.92 20.84 7.13
N ILE A 62 9.66 19.73 6.46
CA ILE A 62 9.50 18.41 7.10
C ILE A 62 10.30 17.31 6.42
N ARG A 63 11.40 17.64 5.76
CA ARG A 63 12.25 16.69 5.05
C ARG A 63 12.79 15.62 5.99
N PHE A 64 12.78 14.37 5.54
CA PHE A 64 13.29 13.23 6.32
C PHE A 64 14.74 12.91 5.97
N SER A 65 15.46 12.43 6.98
CA SER A 65 16.90 12.20 6.91
C SER A 65 17.26 10.95 6.12
N PRO A 66 18.03 11.06 5.04
CA PRO A 66 18.60 9.89 4.39
C PRO A 66 19.60 9.14 5.28
N SER A 67 20.44 9.86 6.03
CA SER A 67 21.45 9.25 6.90
C SER A 67 20.85 8.43 8.04
N PHE A 68 19.74 8.88 8.63
CA PHE A 68 19.05 8.12 9.66
C PHE A 68 18.65 6.73 9.14
N LEU A 69 18.10 6.67 7.95
CA LEU A 69 17.70 5.40 7.34
C LEU A 69 18.92 4.62 6.83
N TYR A 70 19.76 5.27 6.03
CA TYR A 70 20.88 4.60 5.36
C TYR A 70 21.88 3.99 6.33
N ASN A 71 22.26 4.71 7.39
CA ASN A 71 23.28 4.25 8.32
C ASN A 71 22.86 2.99 9.09
N GLN A 72 21.56 2.70 9.13
CA GLN A 72 21.01 1.50 9.78
C GLN A 72 20.82 0.31 8.84
N ILE A 73 20.72 0.55 7.52
CA ILE A 73 20.42 -0.49 6.53
C ILE A 73 21.49 -0.65 5.45
N GLY A 74 22.49 0.23 5.43
CA GLY A 74 23.54 0.24 4.41
C GLY A 74 24.37 -1.05 4.41
N LEU A 75 24.84 -1.41 3.24
CA LEU A 75 25.81 -2.48 3.05
C LEU A 75 27.20 -2.00 3.55
N ASP A 76 28.10 -2.96 3.75
CA ASP A 76 29.47 -2.67 4.18
C ASP A 76 30.15 -1.66 3.25
N ASN A 77 31.05 -0.85 3.79
CA ASN A 77 31.81 0.18 3.07
C ASN A 77 30.94 1.29 2.41
N CYS A 78 29.74 1.54 2.91
CA CYS A 78 28.82 2.55 2.35
C CYS A 78 28.46 2.29 0.87
N GLU A 79 28.34 1.03 0.48
CA GLU A 79 28.20 0.61 -0.92
C GLU A 79 26.76 0.29 -1.36
N GLY A 80 25.78 0.97 -0.81
CA GLY A 80 24.41 0.79 -1.22
C GLY A 80 23.52 0.13 -0.17
N SER A 81 22.28 -0.12 -0.56
CA SER A 81 21.30 -0.87 0.24
C SER A 81 20.18 -1.40 -0.64
N TYR A 82 19.24 -2.15 -0.05
CA TYR A 82 18.10 -2.70 -0.74
C TYR A 82 16.83 -1.92 -0.44
N ILE A 83 16.01 -1.64 -1.45
CA ILE A 83 14.77 -0.88 -1.31
C ILE A 83 13.80 -1.59 -0.35
N GLU A 84 13.63 -2.90 -0.48
CA GLU A 84 12.75 -3.66 0.42
C GLU A 84 13.14 -3.49 1.88
N ARG A 85 14.43 -3.49 2.16
CA ARG A 85 14.97 -3.28 3.52
C ARG A 85 14.62 -1.89 4.05
N ALA A 86 14.70 -0.87 3.19
CA ALA A 86 14.28 0.49 3.55
C ALA A 86 12.77 0.54 3.87
N MET A 87 11.94 -0.11 3.06
CA MET A 87 10.50 -0.17 3.28
C MET A 87 10.16 -0.86 4.61
N GLU A 88 10.79 -2.00 4.89
CA GLU A 88 10.62 -2.72 6.15
C GLU A 88 11.06 -1.90 7.36
N GLN A 89 12.20 -1.23 7.24
CA GLN A 89 12.74 -0.39 8.33
C GLN A 89 11.80 0.77 8.64
N MET A 90 11.30 1.47 7.63
CA MET A 90 10.36 2.58 7.82
C MET A 90 9.01 2.11 8.37
N THR A 91 8.58 0.90 8.05
CA THR A 91 7.35 0.31 8.59
C THR A 91 7.49 -0.02 10.07
N LYS A 92 8.62 -0.57 10.48
CA LYS A 92 8.87 -1.00 11.86
C LYS A 92 9.30 0.13 12.79
N GLN A 93 10.25 0.93 12.33
CA GLN A 93 10.90 1.93 13.15
C GLN A 93 10.43 3.35 12.84
N GLY A 94 10.19 3.67 11.57
CA GLY A 94 9.89 5.01 11.10
C GLY A 94 11.10 5.70 10.49
N ALA A 95 10.92 6.98 10.21
CA ALA A 95 11.95 7.89 9.70
C ALA A 95 12.13 9.04 10.69
N LEU A 96 13.20 9.83 10.52
CA LEU A 96 13.49 10.96 11.42
C LEU A 96 13.69 12.22 10.58
N PRO A 97 13.21 13.39 11.03
CA PRO A 97 13.45 14.64 10.30
C PRO A 97 14.94 14.93 10.07
N LEU A 98 15.24 15.49 8.90
CA LEU A 98 16.60 15.85 8.50
C LEU A 98 17.27 16.79 9.51
N SER A 99 16.52 17.72 10.09
CA SER A 99 17.02 18.66 11.10
C SER A 99 17.55 17.97 12.36
N GLU A 100 17.07 16.78 12.67
CA GLU A 100 17.48 16.02 13.85
C GLU A 100 18.56 14.99 13.58
N PHE A 101 18.76 14.64 12.32
CA PHE A 101 19.83 13.73 11.90
C PHE A 101 20.37 14.21 10.54
N PRO A 102 21.27 15.20 10.53
CA PRO A 102 21.80 15.77 9.31
C PRO A 102 22.52 14.76 8.43
N TYR A 103 22.41 14.95 7.11
CA TYR A 103 23.06 14.10 6.15
C TYR A 103 24.54 14.44 5.98
N SER A 104 25.36 13.39 5.89
CA SER A 104 26.76 13.50 5.46
C SER A 104 27.10 12.34 4.52
N ASP A 105 27.68 12.65 3.37
CA ASP A 105 28.18 11.65 2.44
C ASP A 105 29.55 11.08 2.86
N GLN A 106 30.14 11.61 3.94
CA GLN A 106 31.43 11.20 4.47
C GLN A 106 31.33 10.21 5.64
N ASP A 107 30.12 10.01 6.18
CA ASP A 107 29.91 9.15 7.34
C ASP A 107 28.61 8.35 7.21
N CYS A 108 28.73 7.05 7.00
CA CYS A 108 27.60 6.13 7.00
C CYS A 108 27.55 5.22 8.25
N GLN A 109 28.38 5.47 9.25
CA GLN A 109 28.50 4.61 10.43
C GLN A 109 27.82 5.18 11.68
N ARG A 110 27.54 6.47 11.70
CA ARG A 110 26.85 7.09 12.81
C ARG A 110 25.44 6.52 12.97
N LEU A 111 25.21 5.88 14.10
CA LEU A 111 23.88 5.32 14.42
C LEU A 111 23.05 6.30 15.25
N PRO A 112 21.72 6.26 15.14
CA PRO A 112 20.85 7.05 16.00
C PRO A 112 20.93 6.57 17.45
N ASP A 113 20.76 7.51 18.38
CA ASP A 113 20.61 7.18 19.79
C ASP A 113 19.21 6.68 20.12
N GLY A 114 19.01 6.22 21.38
CA GLY A 114 17.71 5.69 21.82
C GLY A 114 16.57 6.71 21.77
N ASN A 115 16.85 8.00 22.00
CA ASN A 115 15.85 9.06 21.90
C ASN A 115 15.41 9.29 20.46
N GLN A 116 16.35 9.30 19.54
CA GLN A 116 16.09 9.44 18.11
C GLN A 116 15.27 8.27 17.57
N VAL A 117 15.57 7.04 17.98
CA VAL A 117 14.79 5.85 17.60
C VAL A 117 13.36 5.95 18.14
N ARG A 118 13.16 6.38 19.37
CA ARG A 118 11.83 6.57 19.94
C ARG A 118 11.04 7.66 19.21
N GLU A 119 11.68 8.74 18.85
CA GLU A 119 11.05 9.83 18.10
C GLU A 119 10.63 9.38 16.69
N ALA A 120 11.47 8.59 16.03
CA ALA A 120 11.19 8.05 14.71
C ALA A 120 9.89 7.22 14.66
N ALA A 121 9.47 6.64 15.78
CA ALA A 121 8.21 5.88 15.87
C ALA A 121 6.98 6.70 15.52
N GLN A 122 7.05 8.03 15.59
CA GLN A 122 5.96 8.93 15.16
C GLN A 122 5.86 9.05 13.63
N TYR A 123 6.89 8.62 12.91
CA TYR A 123 7.03 8.82 11.46
C TYR A 123 7.17 7.50 10.70
N LYS A 124 6.47 6.47 11.15
CA LYS A 124 6.38 5.21 10.43
C LYS A 124 5.58 5.36 9.16
N ILE A 125 5.85 4.50 8.18
CA ILE A 125 4.90 4.27 7.09
C ILE A 125 3.89 3.20 7.52
N HIS A 126 2.70 3.21 6.91
CA HIS A 126 1.65 2.24 7.22
C HIS A 126 1.88 0.89 6.55
N GLY A 127 2.68 0.87 5.50
CA GLY A 127 3.02 -0.32 4.74
C GLY A 127 3.44 0.04 3.32
N PHE A 128 3.69 -0.99 2.53
CA PHE A 128 4.12 -0.86 1.14
C PHE A 128 3.65 -2.05 0.33
N THR A 129 3.59 -1.87 -0.99
CA THR A 129 3.21 -2.92 -1.93
C THR A 129 4.25 -3.03 -3.03
N ARG A 130 4.66 -4.25 -3.36
CA ARG A 130 5.51 -4.52 -4.50
C ARG A 130 4.69 -4.45 -5.79
N LEU A 131 5.13 -3.66 -6.76
CA LEU A 131 4.40 -3.35 -7.99
C LEU A 131 5.00 -4.05 -9.21
N THR A 132 5.38 -5.31 -9.06
CA THR A 132 5.87 -6.17 -10.14
C THR A 132 4.88 -7.29 -10.42
N ASN A 133 4.97 -7.88 -11.61
CA ASN A 133 4.10 -8.99 -12.01
C ASN A 133 4.56 -10.31 -11.36
N GLY A 134 3.77 -10.83 -10.43
CA GLY A 134 4.00 -12.14 -9.80
C GLY A 134 5.41 -12.30 -9.25
N ASN A 135 6.06 -13.41 -9.58
CA ASN A 135 7.45 -13.70 -9.19
C ASN A 135 8.49 -13.14 -10.17
N THR A 136 8.06 -12.46 -11.22
CA THR A 136 8.97 -11.85 -12.20
C THR A 136 9.41 -10.47 -11.71
N GLN A 137 10.53 -9.97 -12.26
CA GLN A 137 10.97 -8.60 -12.06
C GLN A 137 10.39 -7.65 -13.11
N THR A 138 9.30 -8.06 -13.78
CA THR A 138 8.63 -7.23 -14.77
C THR A 138 7.74 -6.21 -14.10
N ILE A 139 7.94 -4.94 -14.42
CA ILE A 139 7.16 -3.84 -13.85
C ILE A 139 5.74 -3.84 -14.43
N ASN A 140 4.78 -3.72 -13.53
CA ASN A 140 3.39 -3.47 -13.91
C ASN A 140 3.14 -1.96 -13.98
N VAL A 141 3.22 -1.40 -15.20
CA VAL A 141 3.06 0.05 -15.44
C VAL A 141 1.71 0.54 -14.93
N ARG A 142 0.63 -0.22 -15.14
CA ARG A 142 -0.69 0.15 -14.64
C ARG A 142 -0.73 0.20 -13.12
N ALA A 143 -0.13 -0.76 -12.45
CA ALA A 143 -0.07 -0.79 -10.97
C ALA A 143 0.67 0.44 -10.41
N VAL A 144 1.73 0.88 -11.08
CA VAL A 144 2.45 2.11 -10.69
C VAL A 144 1.55 3.34 -10.85
N LYS A 145 0.83 3.45 -11.96
CA LYS A 145 -0.15 4.53 -12.19
C LYS A 145 -1.27 4.52 -11.14
N GLU A 146 -1.84 3.36 -10.86
CA GLU A 146 -2.88 3.18 -9.84
C GLU A 146 -2.40 3.63 -8.45
N HIS A 147 -1.16 3.30 -8.12
CA HIS A 147 -0.59 3.70 -6.83
C HIS A 147 -0.42 5.22 -6.73
N LEU A 148 0.14 5.84 -7.79
CA LEU A 148 0.28 7.31 -7.84
C LEU A 148 -1.09 8.02 -7.77
N ALA A 149 -2.12 7.42 -8.33
CA ALA A 149 -3.48 7.96 -8.27
C ALA A 149 -4.09 7.96 -6.85
N LYS A 150 -3.48 7.25 -5.90
CA LYS A 150 -3.80 7.33 -4.46
C LYS A 150 -3.14 8.53 -3.76
N ASP A 151 -2.49 9.42 -4.50
CA ASP A 151 -1.62 10.48 -3.97
C ASP A 151 -0.45 9.93 -3.14
N ALA A 152 0.09 8.81 -3.56
CA ALA A 152 1.18 8.12 -2.89
C ALA A 152 2.36 7.83 -3.83
N PRO A 153 3.61 8.03 -3.37
CA PRO A 153 4.79 7.86 -4.21
C PRO A 153 5.18 6.40 -4.38
N VAL A 154 6.01 6.15 -5.40
CA VAL A 154 6.58 4.84 -5.70
C VAL A 154 8.11 4.97 -5.68
N VAL A 155 8.79 4.09 -4.96
CA VAL A 155 10.25 3.98 -4.99
C VAL A 155 10.65 2.89 -5.95
N ILE A 156 11.57 3.20 -6.87
CA ILE A 156 12.01 2.29 -7.92
C ILE A 156 13.51 2.01 -7.85
N GLY A 157 13.89 0.83 -8.34
CA GLY A 157 15.25 0.49 -8.70
C GLY A 157 15.36 0.41 -10.22
N MET A 158 16.23 1.23 -10.80
CA MET A 158 16.38 1.39 -12.24
C MET A 158 17.82 1.16 -12.66
N MET A 159 18.03 0.50 -13.80
CA MET A 159 19.35 0.41 -14.43
C MET A 159 19.64 1.70 -15.15
N VAL A 160 20.71 2.38 -14.78
CA VAL A 160 21.13 3.66 -15.35
C VAL A 160 22.56 3.63 -15.83
N GLY A 161 22.84 4.36 -16.89
CA GLY A 161 24.17 4.48 -17.47
C GLY A 161 24.53 5.93 -17.75
N GLN A 162 25.52 6.16 -18.61
CA GLN A 162 26.05 7.49 -18.90
C GLN A 162 24.99 8.46 -19.43
N SER A 163 24.09 8.00 -20.30
CA SER A 163 23.05 8.86 -20.87
C SER A 163 22.10 9.42 -19.80
N PHE A 164 21.84 8.63 -18.77
CA PHE A 164 21.01 9.05 -17.64
C PHE A 164 21.77 9.95 -16.67
N MET A 165 23.05 9.65 -16.44
CA MET A 165 23.88 10.37 -15.47
C MET A 165 24.35 11.72 -15.99
N GLN A 166 24.80 11.79 -17.25
CA GLN A 166 25.45 12.97 -17.82
C GLN A 166 24.60 13.71 -18.83
N ASP A 167 23.92 12.99 -19.73
CA ASP A 167 23.19 13.63 -20.83
C ASP A 167 21.84 14.24 -20.37
N MET A 168 21.40 13.94 -19.17
CA MET A 168 20.18 14.49 -18.57
C MET A 168 20.34 15.89 -17.96
N MET A 169 21.54 16.43 -17.91
CA MET A 169 21.75 17.77 -17.36
C MET A 169 20.96 18.82 -18.14
N GLY A 170 19.98 19.45 -17.51
CA GLY A 170 19.11 20.43 -18.14
C GLY A 170 18.03 19.84 -19.07
N GLN A 171 17.92 18.53 -19.19
CA GLN A 171 16.95 17.85 -20.05
C GLN A 171 15.69 17.43 -19.28
N GLU A 172 14.55 17.59 -19.90
CA GLU A 172 13.27 17.19 -19.33
C GLU A 172 12.99 15.69 -19.47
N LEU A 173 13.33 15.11 -20.63
CA LEU A 173 13.06 13.71 -20.97
C LEU A 173 14.37 12.93 -21.11
N TRP A 174 14.43 11.78 -20.42
CA TRP A 174 15.49 10.82 -20.70
C TRP A 174 15.19 10.04 -21.98
N GLN A 175 16.16 10.02 -22.88
CA GLN A 175 16.10 9.24 -24.10
C GLN A 175 17.24 8.22 -24.10
N PRO A 176 16.93 6.90 -23.94
CA PRO A 176 17.94 5.86 -23.99
C PRO A 176 18.75 5.92 -25.27
N GLN A 177 20.06 5.72 -25.14
CA GLN A 177 20.99 5.63 -26.28
C GLN A 177 21.26 4.15 -26.63
N GLY A 178 21.83 3.88 -27.78
CA GLY A 178 22.10 2.53 -28.22
C GLY A 178 22.95 1.71 -27.25
N ALA A 179 23.91 2.33 -26.56
CA ALA A 179 24.73 1.71 -25.53
C ALA A 179 23.91 1.25 -24.30
N ASP A 180 22.83 1.93 -23.98
CA ASP A 180 21.97 1.58 -22.84
C ASP A 180 21.27 0.24 -23.08
N ALA A 181 20.89 -0.07 -24.32
CA ALA A 181 20.25 -1.32 -24.70
C ALA A 181 21.17 -2.55 -24.51
N SER A 182 22.49 -2.36 -24.59
CA SER A 182 23.46 -3.44 -24.39
C SER A 182 23.71 -3.77 -22.92
N GLY A 183 23.29 -2.90 -21.99
CA GLY A 183 23.54 -3.04 -20.55
C GLY A 183 24.98 -2.80 -20.14
N MET A 184 25.86 -2.44 -21.06
CA MET A 184 27.28 -2.16 -20.74
C MET A 184 27.41 -0.83 -20.02
N GLY A 185 28.15 -0.83 -18.91
CA GLY A 185 28.36 0.37 -18.10
C GLY A 185 27.12 0.82 -17.31
N MET A 186 26.10 -0.02 -17.20
CA MET A 186 24.90 0.27 -16.43
C MET A 186 25.07 -0.14 -14.97
N GLY A 187 24.47 0.62 -14.07
CA GLY A 187 24.42 0.31 -12.65
C GLY A 187 23.02 0.54 -12.08
N GLY A 188 22.74 -0.08 -10.94
CA GLY A 188 21.47 0.08 -10.24
C GLY A 188 21.39 1.44 -9.52
N HIS A 189 20.24 2.09 -9.60
CA HIS A 189 19.97 3.36 -8.94
C HIS A 189 18.52 3.43 -8.46
N ALA A 190 18.33 3.91 -7.23
CA ALA A 190 17.01 4.08 -6.66
C ALA A 190 16.54 5.52 -6.76
N MET A 191 15.27 5.71 -7.13
CA MET A 191 14.63 7.02 -7.26
C MET A 191 13.16 6.97 -6.85
N CYS A 192 12.56 8.14 -6.72
CA CYS A 192 11.16 8.28 -6.33
C CYS A 192 10.31 8.73 -7.53
N VAL A 193 9.31 7.96 -7.90
CA VAL A 193 8.31 8.32 -8.91
C VAL A 193 7.26 9.20 -8.26
N ILE A 194 7.03 10.38 -8.83
CA ILE A 194 6.16 11.41 -8.25
C ILE A 194 4.97 11.79 -9.14
N GLY A 195 4.79 11.13 -10.25
CA GLY A 195 3.66 11.41 -11.14
C GLY A 195 3.72 10.68 -12.46
N TYR A 196 2.65 10.82 -13.22
CA TYR A 196 2.58 10.35 -14.60
C TYR A 196 1.67 11.27 -15.41
N ASP A 197 1.87 11.26 -16.74
CA ASP A 197 1.01 11.96 -17.67
C ASP A 197 0.91 11.14 -18.95
N ASP A 198 -0.31 10.71 -19.30
CA ASP A 198 -0.56 9.86 -20.47
C ASP A 198 -0.34 10.58 -21.80
N ARG A 199 -0.38 11.91 -21.79
CA ARG A 199 -0.16 12.75 -22.98
C ARG A 199 1.30 13.19 -23.16
N LYS A 200 2.00 13.38 -22.05
CA LYS A 200 3.35 13.92 -22.09
C LYS A 200 4.32 12.89 -22.68
N PHE A 201 5.00 13.26 -23.77
CA PHE A 201 5.93 12.38 -24.48
C PHE A 201 5.31 11.03 -24.94
N GLY A 202 4.00 11.01 -25.19
CA GLY A 202 3.28 9.76 -25.51
C GLY A 202 2.97 8.89 -24.31
N GLY A 203 3.09 9.40 -23.12
CA GLY A 203 2.91 8.74 -21.83
C GLY A 203 4.22 8.51 -21.10
N ALA A 204 4.36 9.15 -19.94
CA ALA A 204 5.61 9.10 -19.18
C ALA A 204 5.38 9.24 -17.67
N PHE A 205 6.33 8.71 -16.89
CA PHE A 205 6.45 8.92 -15.46
C PHE A 205 7.40 10.06 -15.15
N GLN A 206 7.08 10.85 -14.12
CA GLN A 206 7.98 11.87 -13.60
C GLN A 206 8.73 11.32 -12.39
N ILE A 207 10.03 11.54 -12.36
CA ILE A 207 10.94 10.95 -11.38
C ILE A 207 11.72 12.06 -10.68
N LEU A 208 11.77 12.01 -9.34
CA LEU A 208 12.63 12.83 -8.50
C LEU A 208 13.94 12.07 -8.24
N ASN A 209 15.06 12.68 -8.60
CA ASN A 209 16.39 12.13 -8.41
C ASN A 209 17.10 12.78 -7.18
N SER A 210 18.23 12.22 -6.78
CA SER A 210 19.06 12.68 -5.66
C SER A 210 20.48 13.10 -6.14
N TRP A 211 20.56 13.72 -7.30
CA TRP A 211 21.82 14.20 -7.90
C TRP A 211 21.86 15.72 -8.05
N GLY A 212 21.13 16.41 -7.20
CA GLY A 212 21.07 17.86 -7.19
C GLY A 212 20.15 18.46 -8.26
N PRO A 213 19.95 19.79 -8.23
CA PRO A 213 18.99 20.46 -9.10
C PRO A 213 19.41 20.56 -10.59
N LYS A 214 20.69 20.33 -10.88
CA LYS A 214 21.20 20.42 -12.27
C LYS A 214 20.85 19.19 -13.10
N TRP A 215 20.63 18.04 -12.46
CA TRP A 215 20.16 16.85 -13.16
C TRP A 215 18.70 17.04 -13.57
N GLY A 216 18.37 16.68 -14.81
CA GLY A 216 17.04 16.89 -15.32
C GLY A 216 16.69 18.39 -15.38
N LYS A 217 15.47 18.73 -15.09
CA LYS A 217 15.04 20.11 -14.82
C LYS A 217 14.66 20.20 -13.34
N ASP A 218 15.40 21.00 -12.59
CA ASP A 218 15.19 21.18 -11.15
C ASP A 218 15.18 19.84 -10.38
N GLY A 219 16.05 18.92 -10.78
CA GLY A 219 16.23 17.62 -10.13
C GLY A 219 15.18 16.56 -10.48
N VAL A 220 14.25 16.85 -11.38
CA VAL A 220 13.24 15.92 -11.88
C VAL A 220 13.41 15.64 -13.36
N GLY A 221 12.94 14.47 -13.79
CA GLY A 221 12.98 14.06 -15.17
C GLY A 221 11.82 13.16 -15.54
N TRP A 222 11.56 13.02 -16.84
CA TRP A 222 10.51 12.16 -17.36
C TRP A 222 11.10 10.93 -18.04
N VAL A 223 10.46 9.78 -17.82
CA VAL A 223 10.81 8.51 -18.45
C VAL A 223 9.54 7.93 -19.07
N ARG A 224 9.58 7.67 -20.39
CA ARG A 224 8.42 7.09 -21.09
C ARG A 224 8.04 5.73 -20.51
N TYR A 225 6.77 5.36 -20.58
CA TYR A 225 6.28 4.09 -20.03
C TYR A 225 7.06 2.88 -20.55
N ARG A 226 7.37 2.84 -21.86
CA ARG A 226 8.14 1.73 -22.46
C ARG A 226 9.57 1.65 -21.92
N ASP A 227 10.22 2.79 -21.74
CA ASP A 227 11.59 2.86 -21.22
C ASP A 227 11.61 2.53 -19.72
N PHE A 228 10.63 3.01 -19.00
CA PHE A 228 10.42 2.64 -17.61
C PHE A 228 10.27 1.11 -17.45
N LYS A 229 9.43 0.49 -18.25
CA LYS A 229 9.23 -0.95 -18.23
C LYS A 229 10.52 -1.72 -18.54
N ASN A 230 11.36 -1.22 -19.45
CA ASN A 230 12.59 -1.89 -19.85
C ASN A 230 13.73 -1.74 -18.84
N PHE A 231 13.84 -0.59 -18.18
CA PHE A 231 14.99 -0.27 -17.33
C PHE A 231 14.72 -0.32 -15.83
N VAL A 232 13.48 -0.23 -15.39
CA VAL A 232 13.09 -0.37 -14.00
C VAL A 232 12.93 -1.85 -13.65
N LYS A 233 13.59 -2.29 -12.58
CA LYS A 233 13.63 -3.70 -12.14
C LYS A 233 12.87 -3.96 -10.86
N GLU A 234 12.64 -2.92 -10.05
CA GLU A 234 11.92 -2.99 -8.79
C GLU A 234 11.03 -1.76 -8.66
N ALA A 235 9.86 -1.94 -8.07
CA ALA A 235 8.96 -0.84 -7.74
C ALA A 235 8.17 -1.18 -6.49
N TYR A 236 8.17 -0.24 -5.55
CA TYR A 236 7.44 -0.36 -4.27
C TYR A 236 6.59 0.88 -4.06
N GLY A 237 5.29 0.68 -3.89
CA GLY A 237 4.36 1.75 -3.54
C GLY A 237 4.24 1.87 -2.03
N LEU A 238 4.48 3.07 -1.49
CA LEU A 238 4.24 3.34 -0.09
C LEU A 238 2.78 3.72 0.11
N ASP A 239 2.17 3.22 1.20
CA ASP A 239 0.78 3.55 1.48
C ASP A 239 0.63 5.02 1.89
N PRO A 240 -0.40 5.71 1.39
CA PRO A 240 -0.68 7.06 1.84
C PRO A 240 -0.99 7.09 3.33
N LEU A 241 -0.59 8.17 3.99
CA LEU A 241 -0.96 8.44 5.37
C LEU A 241 -2.37 9.05 5.41
N ALA A 242 -3.10 8.79 6.49
CA ALA A 242 -4.39 9.43 6.71
C ALA A 242 -4.25 10.96 6.69
N LYS A 243 -5.13 11.64 5.97
CA LYS A 243 -5.14 13.10 5.94
C LYS A 243 -5.56 13.64 7.31
N ARG A 244 -4.85 14.65 7.78
CA ARG A 244 -5.14 15.32 9.05
C ARG A 244 -6.15 16.46 8.84
N GLY A 245 -6.95 16.75 9.86
CA GLY A 245 -7.88 17.89 9.86
C GLY A 245 -9.27 17.54 9.31
N ALA A 246 -9.72 18.21 8.26
CA ALA A 246 -11.10 18.13 7.74
C ALA A 246 -11.57 16.72 7.36
N MET A 247 -10.66 15.78 7.15
CA MET A 247 -10.99 14.39 6.80
C MET A 247 -11.47 13.54 7.99
N ALA A 248 -11.34 14.05 9.23
CA ALA A 248 -11.78 13.30 10.42
C ALA A 248 -13.30 13.10 10.49
N ASN A 249 -14.08 13.84 9.72
CA ASN A 249 -15.55 13.85 9.76
C ASN A 249 -16.18 13.14 8.55
N ILE A 250 -15.41 12.46 7.71
CA ILE A 250 -15.97 11.73 6.56
C ILE A 250 -16.61 10.43 7.06
N PRO A 251 -17.87 10.14 6.69
CA PRO A 251 -18.53 8.89 7.06
C PRO A 251 -17.82 7.69 6.44
N LEU A 252 -17.85 6.55 7.12
CA LEU A 252 -17.48 5.27 6.52
C LEU A 252 -18.64 4.75 5.67
N GLU A 253 -18.37 4.45 4.42
CA GLU A 253 -19.38 3.93 3.49
C GLU A 253 -18.76 2.84 2.63
N CYS A 254 -19.38 1.66 2.64
CA CYS A 254 -18.84 0.50 1.94
C CYS A 254 -19.95 -0.47 1.53
N THR A 255 -19.75 -1.12 0.37
CA THR A 255 -20.58 -2.21 -0.12
C THR A 255 -19.71 -3.46 -0.25
N ILE A 256 -20.18 -4.57 0.32
CA ILE A 256 -19.44 -5.84 0.29
C ILE A 256 -20.36 -6.94 -0.21
N GLY A 257 -19.80 -7.83 -1.03
CA GLY A 257 -20.51 -8.97 -1.57
C GLY A 257 -19.58 -10.10 -1.93
N LEU A 258 -20.17 -11.17 -2.45
CA LEU A 258 -19.47 -12.31 -3.02
C LEU A 258 -19.76 -12.40 -4.52
N VAL A 259 -18.76 -12.74 -5.29
CA VAL A 259 -18.90 -12.93 -6.74
C VAL A 259 -18.28 -14.25 -7.17
N ASN A 260 -18.92 -14.90 -8.13
CA ASN A 260 -18.39 -16.10 -8.75
C ASN A 260 -17.13 -15.75 -9.54
N ASN A 261 -16.04 -16.48 -9.33
CA ASN A 261 -14.78 -16.21 -9.99
C ASN A 261 -14.81 -16.49 -11.50
N ASP A 262 -15.60 -17.45 -11.92
CA ASP A 262 -15.63 -17.90 -13.31
C ASP A 262 -16.58 -17.11 -14.19
N GLY A 263 -17.73 -16.67 -13.63
CA GLY A 263 -18.76 -15.93 -14.37
C GLY A 263 -18.90 -14.46 -13.99
N GLY A 264 -18.36 -14.05 -12.82
CA GLY A 264 -18.45 -12.67 -12.32
C GLY A 264 -19.83 -12.31 -11.75
N GLU A 265 -20.80 -13.21 -11.75
CA GLU A 265 -22.12 -12.96 -11.18
C GLU A 265 -22.08 -12.90 -9.65
N VAL A 266 -22.93 -12.09 -9.07
CA VAL A 266 -23.06 -11.94 -7.61
C VAL A 266 -23.63 -13.23 -7.03
N ILE A 267 -23.01 -13.69 -5.92
CA ILE A 267 -23.56 -14.73 -5.04
C ILE A 267 -24.36 -13.99 -3.97
N PRO A 268 -25.71 -14.00 -4.02
CA PRO A 268 -26.49 -13.11 -3.17
C PRO A 268 -26.36 -13.42 -1.68
N LEU A 269 -26.35 -12.36 -0.88
CA LEU A 269 -26.34 -12.40 0.58
C LEU A 269 -27.68 -11.90 1.12
N ARG A 270 -28.04 -12.38 2.30
CA ARG A 270 -29.16 -11.88 3.12
C ARG A 270 -28.69 -11.66 4.56
N SER A 271 -29.38 -10.80 5.27
CA SER A 271 -29.14 -10.65 6.71
C SER A 271 -29.53 -11.93 7.46
N ALA A 272 -28.62 -12.37 8.32
CA ALA A 272 -28.85 -13.49 9.25
C ALA A 272 -29.05 -13.01 10.70
N GLY A 273 -29.27 -11.71 10.87
CA GLY A 273 -29.42 -11.06 12.17
C GLY A 273 -28.14 -10.39 12.65
N GLY A 274 -28.27 -9.29 13.40
CA GLY A 274 -27.13 -8.51 13.90
C GLY A 274 -26.24 -8.01 12.80
N ASN A 275 -24.96 -8.31 12.88
CA ASN A 275 -23.95 -7.98 11.89
C ASN A 275 -23.50 -9.19 11.06
N THR A 276 -24.34 -10.20 10.92
CA THR A 276 -24.04 -11.40 10.11
C THR A 276 -24.88 -11.43 8.85
N PHE A 277 -24.21 -11.70 7.72
CA PHE A 277 -24.82 -11.94 6.42
C PHE A 277 -24.47 -13.35 5.97
N GLU A 278 -25.41 -14.00 5.29
CA GLU A 278 -25.20 -15.36 4.75
C GLU A 278 -25.67 -15.46 3.30
N THR A 279 -25.16 -16.42 2.57
CA THR A 279 -25.63 -16.72 1.22
C THR A 279 -27.12 -17.12 1.25
N THR A 280 -27.89 -16.62 0.27
CA THR A 280 -29.33 -16.88 0.19
C THR A 280 -29.65 -18.34 -0.15
N ALA A 281 -28.69 -19.04 -0.77
CA ALA A 281 -28.76 -20.46 -1.12
C ALA A 281 -27.41 -21.12 -0.88
N PRO A 282 -27.39 -22.43 -0.60
CA PRO A 282 -26.13 -23.17 -0.47
C PRO A 282 -25.32 -23.11 -1.78
N VAL A 283 -24.01 -22.94 -1.63
CA VAL A 283 -23.06 -22.90 -2.73
C VAL A 283 -22.48 -24.30 -2.95
N ALA A 284 -22.45 -24.75 -4.20
CA ALA A 284 -21.90 -26.06 -4.54
C ALA A 284 -20.42 -26.15 -4.20
N VAL A 285 -20.00 -27.29 -3.63
CA VAL A 285 -18.59 -27.61 -3.42
C VAL A 285 -17.83 -27.52 -4.75
N GLY A 286 -16.66 -26.90 -4.71
CA GLY A 286 -15.85 -26.64 -5.91
C GLY A 286 -16.09 -25.26 -6.54
N THR A 287 -17.12 -24.53 -6.12
CA THR A 287 -17.35 -23.16 -6.58
C THR A 287 -16.20 -22.26 -6.16
N ARG A 288 -15.63 -21.57 -7.15
CA ARG A 288 -14.59 -20.55 -6.91
C ARG A 288 -15.24 -19.17 -6.83
N PHE A 289 -14.86 -18.41 -5.82
CA PHE A 289 -15.45 -17.10 -5.58
C PHE A 289 -14.45 -16.11 -5.02
N LYS A 290 -14.80 -14.84 -5.12
CA LYS A 290 -14.06 -13.71 -4.54
C LYS A 290 -15.00 -12.83 -3.74
N MET A 291 -14.44 -12.06 -2.84
CA MET A 291 -15.14 -10.99 -2.15
C MET A 291 -15.05 -9.73 -2.98
N SER A 292 -16.18 -9.05 -3.19
CA SER A 292 -16.23 -7.72 -3.79
C SER A 292 -16.31 -6.66 -2.69
N ILE A 293 -15.50 -5.63 -2.82
CA ILE A 293 -15.41 -4.53 -1.84
C ILE A 293 -15.50 -3.22 -2.63
N LYS A 294 -16.56 -2.45 -2.38
CA LYS A 294 -16.73 -1.11 -2.97
C LYS A 294 -16.73 -0.10 -1.83
N ASN A 295 -15.59 0.56 -1.62
CA ASN A 295 -15.50 1.63 -0.64
C ASN A 295 -15.81 2.97 -1.30
N ALA A 296 -16.76 3.71 -0.73
CA ALA A 296 -17.10 5.06 -1.15
C ALA A 296 -16.21 6.11 -0.46
N THR A 297 -15.53 5.72 0.61
CA THR A 297 -14.61 6.57 1.39
C THR A 297 -13.29 5.84 1.61
N GLU A 298 -12.22 6.58 1.83
CA GLU A 298 -10.93 6.00 2.23
C GLU A 298 -11.09 5.24 3.55
N CYS A 299 -10.50 4.06 3.64
CA CYS A 299 -10.59 3.21 4.83
C CYS A 299 -9.48 2.18 4.89
N TYR A 300 -9.39 1.49 6.01
CA TYR A 300 -8.56 0.29 6.20
C TYR A 300 -9.47 -0.92 6.27
N ILE A 301 -9.10 -2.00 5.59
CA ILE A 301 -9.87 -3.25 5.56
C ILE A 301 -9.03 -4.38 6.12
N TYR A 302 -9.62 -5.15 7.04
CA TYR A 302 -9.02 -6.34 7.64
C TYR A 302 -9.98 -7.50 7.48
N ILE A 303 -9.48 -8.66 7.08
CA ILE A 303 -10.27 -9.86 6.84
C ILE A 303 -9.70 -11.01 7.67
N PHE A 304 -10.57 -11.67 8.44
CA PHE A 304 -10.23 -12.80 9.29
C PHE A 304 -11.05 -14.01 8.87
N GLY A 305 -10.46 -15.19 8.92
CA GLY A 305 -11.15 -16.44 8.64
C GLY A 305 -11.35 -17.27 9.89
N GLU A 306 -12.39 -18.08 9.90
CA GLU A 306 -12.64 -19.07 10.94
C GLU A 306 -12.10 -20.43 10.49
N GLU A 307 -11.25 -21.05 11.34
CA GLU A 307 -10.83 -22.43 11.15
C GLU A 307 -11.90 -23.41 11.66
N LYS A 308 -11.74 -24.69 11.32
CA LYS A 308 -12.67 -25.75 11.73
C LYS A 308 -12.85 -25.89 13.24
N ASP A 309 -11.81 -25.62 14.00
CA ASP A 309 -11.83 -25.64 15.45
C ASP A 309 -12.43 -24.38 16.08
N GLY A 310 -12.89 -23.44 15.25
CA GLY A 310 -13.45 -22.16 15.68
C GLY A 310 -12.41 -21.08 15.95
N SER A 311 -11.12 -21.38 15.77
CA SER A 311 -10.06 -20.37 15.89
C SER A 311 -10.07 -19.41 14.71
N SER A 312 -9.50 -18.23 14.91
CA SER A 312 -9.42 -17.18 13.89
C SER A 312 -7.99 -17.03 13.36
N TYR A 313 -7.87 -16.76 12.09
CA TYR A 313 -6.59 -16.43 11.45
C TYR A 313 -6.73 -15.19 10.57
N VAL A 314 -5.62 -14.49 10.34
CA VAL A 314 -5.60 -13.31 9.48
C VAL A 314 -5.58 -13.74 8.02
N LEU A 315 -6.61 -13.39 7.26
CA LEU A 315 -6.66 -13.58 5.82
C LEU A 315 -6.02 -12.40 5.08
N PHE A 316 -6.30 -11.18 5.53
CA PHE A 316 -5.77 -9.97 4.91
C PHE A 316 -5.61 -8.85 5.94
N PRO A 317 -4.47 -8.16 5.97
CA PRO A 317 -3.24 -8.46 5.23
C PRO A 317 -2.49 -9.65 5.87
N TYR A 318 -2.11 -10.61 5.05
CA TYR A 318 -1.45 -11.84 5.53
C TYR A 318 0.06 -11.65 5.63
N LEU A 319 0.66 -12.19 6.71
CA LEU A 319 2.10 -12.24 6.91
C LEU A 319 2.58 -13.68 6.69
N LYS A 320 3.38 -13.90 5.65
CA LYS A 320 3.97 -15.21 5.40
C LYS A 320 4.96 -15.61 6.50
N PRO A 321 5.08 -16.91 6.80
CA PRO A 321 6.14 -17.39 7.68
C PRO A 321 7.51 -16.92 7.21
N GLY A 322 8.29 -16.31 8.13
CA GLY A 322 9.61 -15.76 7.82
C GLY A 322 9.62 -14.29 7.37
N GLU A 323 8.47 -13.72 7.04
CA GLU A 323 8.34 -12.29 6.80
C GLU A 323 8.12 -11.55 8.14
N THR A 324 8.62 -10.32 8.21
CA THR A 324 8.46 -9.46 9.39
C THR A 324 7.46 -8.34 9.18
N VAL A 325 7.13 -8.05 7.92
CA VAL A 325 6.14 -7.06 7.49
C VAL A 325 5.37 -7.64 6.32
N SER A 326 4.04 -7.50 6.35
CA SER A 326 3.21 -7.91 5.21
C SER A 326 3.52 -7.06 3.98
N LYS A 327 3.56 -7.69 2.81
CA LYS A 327 3.70 -7.01 1.51
C LYS A 327 2.38 -6.50 0.95
N HIS A 328 1.31 -6.66 1.69
CA HIS A 328 -0.02 -6.19 1.34
C HIS A 328 -0.50 -5.17 2.36
N SER A 329 -1.08 -4.09 1.87
CA SER A 329 -1.58 -3.01 2.71
C SER A 329 -3.08 -3.15 2.98
N PRO A 330 -3.54 -2.92 4.21
CA PRO A 330 -4.96 -2.82 4.50
C PRO A 330 -5.60 -1.50 4.04
N TYR A 331 -4.80 -0.53 3.57
CA TYR A 331 -5.29 0.79 3.20
C TYR A 331 -5.99 0.76 1.83
N CYS A 332 -7.22 1.29 1.78
CA CYS A 332 -8.00 1.49 0.57
C CYS A 332 -8.15 2.99 0.29
N GLY A 333 -7.13 3.59 -0.35
CA GLY A 333 -7.06 5.02 -0.58
C GLY A 333 -7.85 5.48 -1.80
N ILE A 334 -7.91 4.69 -2.86
CA ILE A 334 -8.78 4.97 -4.00
C ILE A 334 -10.17 4.44 -3.67
N THR A 335 -11.17 5.31 -3.74
CA THR A 335 -12.56 4.90 -3.67
C THR A 335 -12.94 4.13 -4.94
N GLY A 336 -13.72 3.08 -4.80
CA GLY A 336 -14.13 2.27 -5.93
C GLY A 336 -14.18 0.78 -5.60
N TYR A 337 -14.22 -0.02 -6.65
CA TYR A 337 -14.48 -1.46 -6.61
C TYR A 337 -13.19 -2.26 -6.59
N ARG A 338 -13.11 -3.23 -5.65
CA ARG A 338 -11.97 -4.13 -5.49
C ARG A 338 -12.44 -5.57 -5.32
N LEU A 339 -11.57 -6.49 -5.71
CA LEU A 339 -11.77 -7.92 -5.50
C LEU A 339 -10.67 -8.47 -4.54
N PHE A 340 -11.08 -9.39 -3.69
CA PHE A 340 -10.17 -10.14 -2.83
C PHE A 340 -10.52 -11.63 -2.88
N PRO A 341 -9.56 -12.53 -3.09
CA PRO A 341 -8.13 -12.30 -3.36
C PRO A 341 -7.87 -11.74 -4.76
N LYS A 342 -6.71 -11.10 -4.97
CA LYS A 342 -6.35 -10.45 -6.24
C LYS A 342 -6.22 -11.45 -7.39
N ALA A 343 -5.23 -12.32 -7.34
CA ALA A 343 -4.92 -13.31 -8.39
C ALA A 343 -5.52 -14.67 -8.09
N GLN A 344 -5.68 -15.00 -6.81
CA GLN A 344 -6.26 -16.25 -6.36
C GLN A 344 -7.79 -16.16 -6.26
N SER A 345 -8.42 -17.25 -5.87
CA SER A 345 -9.83 -17.29 -5.49
C SER A 345 -10.02 -18.16 -4.26
N PHE A 346 -11.11 -17.94 -3.55
CA PHE A 346 -11.58 -18.92 -2.59
C PHE A 346 -12.23 -20.08 -3.34
N THR A 347 -12.22 -21.25 -2.71
CA THR A 347 -12.94 -22.43 -3.20
C THR A 347 -13.82 -22.97 -2.08
N ALA A 348 -15.11 -23.18 -2.37
CA ALA A 348 -16.01 -23.86 -1.44
C ALA A 348 -15.56 -25.32 -1.33
N ASP A 349 -15.01 -25.70 -0.17
CA ASP A 349 -14.54 -27.06 0.08
C ASP A 349 -15.64 -27.94 0.64
N SER A 350 -15.34 -29.25 0.78
CA SER A 350 -16.27 -30.24 1.30
C SER A 350 -16.26 -30.36 2.83
N ILE A 351 -15.57 -29.43 3.52
CA ILE A 351 -15.34 -29.51 4.95
C ILE A 351 -16.34 -28.62 5.69
N GLY A 352 -17.23 -29.24 6.46
CA GLY A 352 -18.31 -28.52 7.15
C GLY A 352 -19.40 -28.02 6.20
N HIS A 353 -20.39 -27.34 6.75
CA HIS A 353 -21.55 -26.82 6.02
C HIS A 353 -21.49 -25.29 5.86
N LYS A 354 -20.59 -24.62 6.53
CA LYS A 354 -20.53 -23.16 6.57
C LYS A 354 -19.10 -22.69 6.74
N ASP A 355 -18.67 -21.75 5.90
CA ASP A 355 -17.43 -21.00 6.10
C ASP A 355 -17.77 -19.58 6.52
N GLN A 356 -17.04 -19.02 7.48
CA GLN A 356 -17.26 -17.68 7.99
C GLN A 356 -16.00 -16.83 7.86
N VAL A 357 -16.18 -15.59 7.42
CA VAL A 357 -15.14 -14.58 7.41
C VAL A 357 -15.62 -13.35 8.18
N GLY A 358 -14.73 -12.84 9.05
CA GLY A 358 -14.94 -11.57 9.73
C GLY A 358 -14.28 -10.44 8.97
N ILE A 359 -14.98 -9.31 8.85
CA ILE A 359 -14.48 -8.14 8.14
C ILE A 359 -14.54 -6.95 9.06
N VAL A 360 -13.44 -6.20 9.15
CA VAL A 360 -13.36 -4.96 9.91
C VAL A 360 -12.98 -3.85 8.94
N VAL A 361 -13.84 -2.84 8.83
CA VAL A 361 -13.61 -1.63 8.04
C VAL A 361 -13.38 -0.48 9.01
N SER A 362 -12.20 0.13 8.96
CA SER A 362 -11.78 1.14 9.95
C SER A 362 -11.34 2.43 9.28
N LYS A 363 -11.54 3.54 9.97
CA LYS A 363 -10.99 4.84 9.59
C LYS A 363 -9.48 4.93 9.84
N ASP A 364 -9.02 4.23 10.89
CA ASP A 364 -7.63 4.26 11.33
C ASP A 364 -6.96 2.91 11.09
N GLN A 365 -5.65 2.94 11.01
CA GLN A 365 -4.86 1.72 11.00
C GLN A 365 -5.03 0.97 12.33
N LEU A 366 -5.23 -0.35 12.24
CA LEU A 366 -5.38 -1.23 13.39
C LEU A 366 -4.25 -2.25 13.43
N ASP A 367 -3.93 -2.71 14.65
CA ASP A 367 -3.07 -3.87 14.85
C ASP A 367 -3.89 -5.14 14.63
N TYR A 368 -3.78 -5.70 13.43
CA TYR A 368 -4.57 -6.88 13.04
C TYR A 368 -4.13 -8.16 13.74
N ASP A 369 -2.87 -8.27 14.15
CA ASP A 369 -2.42 -9.45 14.94
C ASP A 369 -3.02 -9.41 16.33
N GLN A 370 -3.06 -8.25 16.95
CA GLN A 370 -3.72 -8.07 18.25
C GLN A 370 -5.22 -8.32 18.15
N LEU A 371 -5.88 -7.86 17.08
CA LEU A 371 -7.29 -8.15 16.84
C LEU A 371 -7.55 -9.65 16.70
N ASN A 372 -6.74 -10.34 15.92
CA ASN A 372 -6.87 -11.79 15.75
C ASN A 372 -6.68 -12.54 17.07
N SER A 373 -5.70 -12.13 17.87
CA SER A 373 -5.48 -12.69 19.21
C SER A 373 -6.70 -12.43 20.13
N ALA A 374 -7.29 -11.26 20.05
CA ALA A 374 -8.49 -10.92 20.82
C ALA A 374 -9.71 -11.77 20.41
N ILE A 375 -9.88 -12.02 19.09
CA ILE A 375 -10.92 -12.94 18.60
C ILE A 375 -10.72 -14.34 19.19
N ASN A 376 -9.49 -14.84 19.16
CA ASN A 376 -9.15 -16.16 19.70
C ASN A 376 -9.30 -16.26 21.22
N SER A 377 -9.14 -15.17 21.94
CA SER A 377 -9.28 -15.12 23.40
C SER A 377 -10.74 -14.97 23.87
N SER A 378 -11.67 -14.68 22.95
CA SER A 378 -13.08 -14.50 23.28
C SER A 378 -13.73 -15.82 23.72
N THR A 379 -14.59 -15.74 24.71
CA THR A 379 -15.41 -16.86 25.21
C THR A 379 -16.79 -16.93 24.53
N ALA A 380 -17.09 -16.04 23.60
CA ALA A 380 -18.35 -16.04 22.88
C ALA A 380 -18.53 -17.35 22.09
N THR A 381 -19.78 -17.76 21.91
CA THR A 381 -20.12 -19.06 21.30
C THR A 381 -20.19 -18.98 19.77
N THR A 382 -20.39 -17.79 19.21
CA THR A 382 -20.43 -17.56 17.75
C THR A 382 -19.22 -16.79 17.29
N TYR A 383 -18.84 -16.98 16.02
CA TYR A 383 -17.73 -16.22 15.43
C TYR A 383 -18.02 -14.71 15.41
N ALA A 384 -19.25 -14.34 15.07
CA ALA A 384 -19.68 -12.94 15.14
C ALA A 384 -19.59 -12.36 16.55
N GLY A 385 -19.93 -13.13 17.57
CA GLY A 385 -19.78 -12.74 18.98
C GLY A 385 -18.32 -12.52 19.37
N LYS A 386 -17.44 -13.41 18.94
CA LYS A 386 -15.98 -13.28 19.15
C LYS A 386 -15.42 -12.02 18.49
N LEU A 387 -15.81 -11.76 17.26
CA LEU A 387 -15.41 -10.55 16.52
C LEU A 387 -15.92 -9.29 17.23
N ASN A 388 -17.17 -9.26 17.62
CA ASN A 388 -17.77 -8.12 18.33
C ASN A 388 -17.08 -7.84 19.67
N GLU A 389 -16.70 -8.85 20.42
CA GLU A 389 -15.91 -8.66 21.63
C GLU A 389 -14.53 -8.07 21.35
N ALA A 390 -13.85 -8.57 20.32
CA ALA A 390 -12.51 -8.12 19.96
C ALA A 390 -12.49 -6.65 19.56
N VAL A 391 -13.53 -6.14 18.89
CA VAL A 391 -13.61 -4.76 18.41
C VAL A 391 -14.42 -3.83 19.33
N ARG A 392 -14.87 -4.31 20.48
CA ARG A 392 -15.81 -3.57 21.36
C ARG A 392 -15.38 -2.13 21.65
N SER A 393 -14.11 -1.89 21.92
CA SER A 393 -13.59 -0.56 22.25
C SER A 393 -13.52 0.41 21.06
N ILE A 394 -13.52 -0.11 19.83
CA ILE A 394 -13.40 0.69 18.59
C ILE A 394 -14.64 0.60 17.71
N GLN A 395 -15.63 -0.20 18.05
CA GLN A 395 -16.79 -0.47 17.21
C GLN A 395 -17.76 0.71 17.16
N ILE A 396 -18.16 1.07 15.94
CA ILE A 396 -19.25 2.01 15.68
C ILE A 396 -20.57 1.27 15.89
N ARG A 397 -21.25 1.53 16.99
CA ARG A 397 -22.48 0.82 17.37
C ARG A 397 -23.71 1.30 16.61
N SER A 398 -23.67 2.49 16.05
CA SER A 398 -24.76 3.06 15.25
C SER A 398 -24.84 2.46 13.84
N ALA A 399 -23.93 1.58 13.46
CA ALA A 399 -23.91 0.97 12.13
C ALA A 399 -25.20 0.21 11.85
N ARG A 400 -25.80 0.51 10.70
CA ARG A 400 -26.98 -0.21 10.17
C ARG A 400 -26.58 -0.80 8.82
N PHE A 401 -26.85 -2.08 8.68
CA PHE A 401 -26.57 -2.82 7.46
C PHE A 401 -27.84 -3.01 6.67
N SER A 402 -27.75 -2.87 5.35
CA SER A 402 -28.85 -3.14 4.45
C SER A 402 -28.40 -4.01 3.28
N ASN A 403 -29.33 -4.78 2.72
CA ASN A 403 -29.10 -5.47 1.45
C ASN A 403 -29.39 -4.51 0.30
N THR A 404 -28.54 -4.53 -0.72
CA THR A 404 -28.82 -3.88 -1.98
C THR A 404 -29.64 -4.80 -2.88
N ASN A 405 -30.21 -4.25 -3.97
CA ASN A 405 -31.06 -5.02 -4.89
C ASN A 405 -30.32 -6.16 -5.60
N ASP A 406 -28.98 -6.09 -5.68
CA ASP A 406 -28.15 -7.12 -6.29
C ASP A 406 -27.68 -8.21 -5.30
N GLY A 407 -28.10 -8.12 -4.04
CA GLY A 407 -27.75 -9.12 -3.02
C GLY A 407 -26.42 -8.87 -2.33
N THR A 408 -25.86 -7.66 -2.41
CA THR A 408 -24.71 -7.25 -1.62
C THR A 408 -25.12 -6.61 -0.30
N MET A 409 -24.16 -6.43 0.61
CA MET A 409 -24.37 -5.76 1.89
C MET A 409 -23.79 -4.34 1.81
N TYR A 410 -24.53 -3.38 2.36
CA TYR A 410 -24.16 -1.97 2.37
C TYR A 410 -24.27 -1.38 3.76
N PHE A 411 -23.35 -0.48 4.10
CA PHE A 411 -23.47 0.39 5.27
C PHE A 411 -22.91 1.78 4.99
N LYS A 412 -23.48 2.77 5.70
CA LYS A 412 -22.96 4.13 5.80
C LYS A 412 -23.14 4.58 7.24
N VAL A 413 -22.05 5.03 7.87
CA VAL A 413 -22.06 5.46 9.27
C VAL A 413 -21.27 6.74 9.44
N ASP A 414 -21.72 7.60 10.34
CA ASP A 414 -20.98 8.79 10.70
C ASP A 414 -19.72 8.43 11.49
N ALA A 415 -18.66 9.11 11.13
CA ALA A 415 -17.32 8.86 11.65
C ALA A 415 -17.08 9.34 13.09
N ASN A 416 -18.08 9.96 13.73
CA ASN A 416 -17.89 10.66 15.00
C ASN A 416 -18.03 9.75 16.24
N ASP A 417 -18.66 8.56 16.07
CA ASP A 417 -18.95 7.68 17.22
C ASP A 417 -17.75 6.83 17.64
N ASN A 418 -17.05 6.25 16.68
CA ASN A 418 -15.88 5.41 16.92
C ASN A 418 -15.15 5.11 15.59
N LYS A 419 -14.26 4.11 15.57
CA LYS A 419 -13.29 3.90 14.48
C LYS A 419 -13.71 2.90 13.45
N ALA A 420 -14.42 1.82 13.82
CA ALA A 420 -14.56 0.65 12.97
C ALA A 420 -15.96 0.07 12.92
N VAL A 421 -16.29 -0.50 11.76
CA VAL A 421 -17.47 -1.33 11.52
C VAL A 421 -17.00 -2.77 11.37
N ALA A 422 -17.63 -3.71 12.07
CA ALA A 422 -17.33 -5.13 12.00
C ALA A 422 -18.56 -5.93 11.63
N PHE A 423 -18.39 -6.94 10.80
CA PHE A 423 -19.46 -7.85 10.38
C PHE A 423 -18.90 -9.18 9.90
N VAL A 424 -19.78 -10.17 9.79
CA VAL A 424 -19.44 -11.52 9.35
C VAL A 424 -20.20 -11.87 8.08
N VAL A 425 -19.50 -12.48 7.15
CA VAL A 425 -20.10 -13.09 5.95
C VAL A 425 -19.94 -14.59 6.05
N ALA A 426 -21.06 -15.31 5.97
CA ALA A 426 -21.11 -16.76 6.04
C ALA A 426 -21.52 -17.35 4.68
N LEU A 427 -20.74 -18.32 4.23
CA LEU A 427 -21.00 -19.09 3.01
C LEU A 427 -21.58 -20.44 3.38
N ASP A 428 -22.86 -20.69 3.05
CA ASP A 428 -23.46 -22.02 3.19
C ASP A 428 -23.00 -22.90 2.02
N LYS A 429 -22.63 -24.12 2.31
CA LYS A 429 -22.12 -25.09 1.33
C LYS A 429 -22.98 -26.34 1.27
N GLN A 430 -23.10 -26.95 0.05
CA GLN A 430 -23.70 -28.25 -0.15
C GLN A 430 -22.90 -29.13 -1.09
#